data_bff8d7b8c11696b28bcc75d95e809736
#
_entry.id   bff8d7b8c11696b28bcc75d95e809736
#
_cell.length_a   1.000
_cell.length_b   1.000
_cell.length_c   1.000
_cell.angle_alpha   90.00
_cell.angle_beta   90.00
_cell.angle_gamma   90.00
#
_symmetry.space_group_name_H-M   'P 1'
#
loop_
_entity.id
_entity.type
_entity.pdbx_description
1 polymer ?
#
loop_
_entity_poly.entity_id
_entity_poly.type
_entity_poly.pdbx_seq_one_letter_code
_entity_poly.pdbx_strand_id
1 'polypeptide(L)'
;LSENADFARACEENGILFIGPSAKVLGQMGDKLSAKEIAISCGVPIIPGCTEPLRDAEDAVEKAVSFGFPVILKAAAGGGGRGMRRCDSPEEVRTAYELVHSEAEKAFGCGDIFMEKYLVEPKHIEVQILADQHGNVYHLGERDCSLQRRYQKVVEFAPAWSVPQETVEALR
;
A
#
# COMPACT_ATOMS: atom_id res chain seq x y z
N LEU A 1 6.96 -1.29 -16.86
CA LEU A 1 8.07 -0.33 -17.05
C LEU A 1 7.82 1.00 -16.33
N SER A 2 6.58 1.46 -16.24
CA SER A 2 6.22 2.75 -15.63
C SER A 2 6.60 2.88 -14.14
N GLU A 3 6.71 1.77 -13.43
CA GLU A 3 7.08 1.71 -12.00
C GLU A 3 8.47 1.11 -11.77
N ASN A 4 9.28 1.01 -12.83
CA ASN A 4 10.61 0.41 -12.76
C ASN A 4 11.68 1.50 -12.67
N ALA A 5 12.35 1.58 -11.50
CA ALA A 5 13.37 2.59 -11.23
C ALA A 5 14.60 2.47 -12.15
N ASP A 6 14.99 1.24 -12.52
CA ASP A 6 16.15 1.04 -13.39
C ASP A 6 15.86 1.46 -14.84
N PHE A 7 14.61 1.26 -15.30
CA PHE A 7 14.19 1.75 -16.59
C PHE A 7 14.16 3.30 -16.62
N ALA A 8 13.64 3.95 -15.59
CA ALA A 8 13.65 5.40 -15.49
C ALA A 8 15.10 5.94 -15.48
N ARG A 9 15.99 5.31 -14.72
CA ARG A 9 17.43 5.65 -14.69
C ARG A 9 18.09 5.49 -16.07
N ALA A 10 17.81 4.39 -16.76
CA ALA A 10 18.34 4.17 -18.10
C ALA A 10 17.85 5.24 -19.10
N CYS A 11 16.62 5.71 -18.98
CA CYS A 11 16.13 6.85 -19.78
C CYS A 11 16.91 8.11 -19.47
N GLU A 12 17.06 8.46 -18.18
CA GLU A 12 17.80 9.65 -17.73
C GLU A 12 19.26 9.65 -18.24
N GLU A 13 19.96 8.52 -18.10
CA GLU A 13 21.36 8.34 -18.54
C GLU A 13 21.54 8.45 -20.07
N ASN A 14 20.51 8.15 -20.84
CA ASN A 14 20.53 8.25 -22.30
C ASN A 14 19.86 9.53 -22.84
N GLY A 15 19.55 10.51 -21.98
CA GLY A 15 18.96 11.78 -22.39
C GLY A 15 17.52 11.65 -22.90
N ILE A 16 16.82 10.57 -22.54
CA ILE A 16 15.41 10.34 -22.86
C ILE A 16 14.56 10.86 -21.71
N LEU A 17 13.64 11.76 -22.00
CA LEU A 17 12.73 12.29 -21.00
C LEU A 17 11.71 11.20 -20.59
N PHE A 18 11.84 10.71 -19.37
CA PHE A 18 10.86 9.82 -18.78
C PHE A 18 9.71 10.64 -18.19
N ILE A 19 8.50 10.44 -18.72
CA ILE A 19 7.29 11.11 -18.19
C ILE A 19 6.78 10.30 -17.00
N GLY A 20 7.23 10.64 -15.80
CA GLY A 20 6.93 9.97 -14.55
C GLY A 20 7.82 10.45 -13.42
N PRO A 21 7.73 9.82 -12.23
CA PRO A 21 8.62 10.12 -11.11
C PRO A 21 10.08 9.79 -11.46
N SER A 22 11.03 10.48 -10.82
CA SER A 22 12.47 10.17 -10.99
C SER A 22 12.77 8.74 -10.52
N ALA A 23 13.88 8.16 -11.00
CA ALA A 23 14.33 6.84 -10.57
C ALA A 23 14.48 6.73 -9.05
N LYS A 24 14.92 7.82 -8.38
CA LYS A 24 14.99 7.91 -6.92
C LYS A 24 13.63 7.76 -6.27
N VAL A 25 12.62 8.50 -6.72
CA VAL A 25 11.26 8.46 -6.17
C VAL A 25 10.62 7.10 -6.41
N LEU A 26 10.79 6.53 -7.60
CA LEU A 26 10.32 5.17 -7.90
C LEU A 26 10.90 4.12 -6.95
N GLY A 27 12.20 4.21 -6.65
CA GLY A 27 12.85 3.33 -5.69
C GLY A 27 12.31 3.48 -4.28
N GLN A 28 12.12 4.71 -3.82
CA GLN A 28 11.59 5.00 -2.48
C GLN A 28 10.13 4.57 -2.31
N MET A 29 9.29 4.84 -3.30
CA MET A 29 7.86 4.51 -3.25
C MET A 29 7.57 3.06 -3.61
N GLY A 30 8.49 2.35 -4.25
CA GLY A 30 8.40 0.93 -4.56
C GLY A 30 8.59 0.03 -3.34
N ASP A 31 9.30 0.51 -2.31
CA ASP A 31 9.45 -0.16 -1.03
C ASP A 31 8.34 0.27 -0.06
N LYS A 32 7.55 -0.68 0.44
CA LYS A 32 6.38 -0.40 1.29
C LYS A 32 6.73 0.26 2.61
N LEU A 33 7.87 -0.08 3.21
CA LEU A 33 8.30 0.49 4.49
C LEU A 33 8.78 1.92 4.28
N SER A 34 9.65 2.14 3.30
CA SER A 34 10.11 3.49 2.93
C SER A 34 8.96 4.42 2.55
N ALA A 35 7.98 3.93 1.79
CA ALA A 35 6.80 4.71 1.44
C ALA A 35 5.97 5.10 2.68
N LYS A 36 5.79 4.20 3.65
CA LYS A 36 5.12 4.50 4.92
C LYS A 36 5.89 5.52 5.76
N GLU A 37 7.21 5.40 5.87
CA GLU A 37 8.06 6.34 6.60
C GLU A 37 7.96 7.75 5.98
N ILE A 38 8.00 7.84 4.66
CA ILE A 38 7.82 9.11 3.94
C ILE A 38 6.43 9.70 4.24
N ALA A 39 5.37 8.90 4.16
CA ALA A 39 4.01 9.35 4.45
C ALA A 39 3.89 9.90 5.89
N ILE A 40 4.44 9.18 6.88
CA ILE A 40 4.48 9.61 8.28
C ILE A 40 5.25 10.94 8.41
N SER A 41 6.42 11.05 7.79
CA SER A 41 7.26 12.27 7.87
C SER A 41 6.57 13.49 7.25
N CYS A 42 5.68 13.26 6.29
CA CYS A 42 4.85 14.29 5.65
C CYS A 42 3.52 14.55 6.39
N GLY A 43 3.26 13.88 7.52
CA GLY A 43 1.99 14.01 8.26
C GLY A 43 0.78 13.38 7.55
N VAL A 44 1.00 12.52 6.56
CA VAL A 44 -0.08 11.82 5.85
C VAL A 44 -0.58 10.66 6.70
N PRO A 45 -1.90 10.57 6.96
CA PRO A 45 -2.47 9.45 7.67
C PRO A 45 -2.19 8.13 6.97
N ILE A 46 -1.77 7.12 7.73
CA ILE A 46 -1.55 5.77 7.23
C ILE A 46 -2.49 4.77 7.90
N ILE A 47 -2.71 3.64 7.26
CA ILE A 47 -3.42 2.53 7.89
C ILE A 47 -2.56 1.99 9.03
N PRO A 48 -3.09 1.89 10.28
CA PRO A 48 -2.37 1.30 11.39
C PRO A 48 -1.88 -0.11 11.05
N GLY A 49 -0.62 -0.38 11.33
CA GLY A 49 -0.01 -1.67 11.02
C GLY A 49 1.41 -1.80 11.55
N CYS A 50 1.94 -3.00 11.48
CA CYS A 50 3.30 -3.28 11.90
C CYS A 50 4.31 -2.64 10.94
N THR A 51 5.39 -2.11 11.49
CA THR A 51 6.58 -1.64 10.77
C THR A 51 7.65 -2.73 10.70
N GLU A 52 7.57 -3.72 11.58
CA GLU A 52 8.48 -4.86 11.65
C GLU A 52 7.69 -6.17 11.45
N PRO A 53 8.34 -7.24 10.98
CA PRO A 53 7.72 -8.55 10.92
C PRO A 53 7.20 -9.01 12.29
N LEU A 54 6.13 -9.75 12.28
CA LEU A 54 5.59 -10.42 13.47
C LEU A 54 6.55 -11.54 13.90
N ARG A 55 6.83 -11.61 15.19
CA ARG A 55 7.77 -12.58 15.76
C ARG A 55 7.20 -14.00 15.83
N ASP A 56 5.94 -14.09 16.26
CA ASP A 56 5.21 -15.34 16.44
C ASP A 56 3.69 -15.08 16.49
N ALA A 57 2.91 -16.14 16.66
CA ALA A 57 1.45 -16.06 16.68
C ALA A 57 0.91 -15.26 17.88
N GLU A 58 1.59 -15.28 19.03
CA GLU A 58 1.15 -14.52 20.21
C GLU A 58 1.45 -13.03 20.06
N ASP A 59 2.61 -12.63 19.52
CA ASP A 59 2.90 -11.25 19.12
C ASP A 59 1.86 -10.73 18.11
N ALA A 60 1.45 -11.61 17.16
CA ALA A 60 0.39 -11.28 16.22
C ALA A 60 -0.94 -10.99 16.92
N VAL A 61 -1.31 -11.80 17.92
CA VAL A 61 -2.55 -11.60 18.69
C VAL A 61 -2.48 -10.30 19.51
N GLU A 62 -1.38 -10.03 20.21
CA GLU A 62 -1.22 -8.80 20.99
C GLU A 62 -1.38 -7.55 20.10
N LYS A 63 -0.73 -7.54 18.93
CA LYS A 63 -0.83 -6.43 17.98
C LYS A 63 -2.24 -6.32 17.39
N ALA A 64 -2.88 -7.45 17.07
CA ALA A 64 -4.25 -7.45 16.55
C ALA A 64 -5.25 -6.83 17.54
N VAL A 65 -5.10 -7.15 18.82
CA VAL A 65 -5.92 -6.54 19.89
C VAL A 65 -5.68 -5.03 19.97
N SER A 66 -4.43 -4.59 19.85
CA SER A 66 -4.09 -3.16 19.90
C SER A 66 -4.63 -2.37 18.70
N PHE A 67 -4.65 -2.96 17.50
CA PHE A 67 -5.22 -2.34 16.29
C PHE A 67 -6.74 -2.44 16.25
N GLY A 68 -7.34 -3.34 17.03
CA GLY A 68 -8.76 -3.69 16.96
C GLY A 68 -9.08 -4.52 15.72
N PHE A 69 -10.07 -5.39 15.83
CA PHE A 69 -10.52 -6.24 14.71
C PHE A 69 -11.47 -5.49 13.76
N PRO A 70 -11.55 -5.90 12.49
CA PRO A 70 -10.73 -6.92 11.84
C PRO A 70 -9.33 -6.44 11.48
N VAL A 71 -8.39 -7.40 11.36
CA VAL A 71 -7.02 -7.18 10.88
C VAL A 71 -6.73 -8.05 9.66
N ILE A 72 -5.65 -7.74 8.95
CA ILE A 72 -5.17 -8.57 7.82
C ILE A 72 -3.69 -8.92 8.02
N LEU A 73 -3.37 -10.20 7.94
CA LEU A 73 -2.01 -10.70 7.86
C LEU A 73 -1.56 -10.72 6.41
N LYS A 74 -0.30 -10.35 6.17
CA LYS A 74 0.29 -10.27 4.82
C LYS A 74 1.71 -10.83 4.84
N ALA A 75 2.01 -11.77 3.93
CA ALA A 75 3.38 -12.19 3.69
C ALA A 75 4.20 -11.02 3.10
N ALA A 76 5.42 -10.81 3.59
CA ALA A 76 6.32 -9.74 3.14
C ALA A 76 6.59 -9.80 1.64
N ALA A 77 6.91 -10.99 1.14
CA ALA A 77 7.19 -11.25 -0.26
C ALA A 77 5.94 -11.49 -1.12
N GLY A 78 4.73 -11.45 -0.52
CA GLY A 78 3.46 -11.67 -1.20
C GLY A 78 3.04 -10.47 -2.05
N GLY A 79 2.39 -10.75 -3.17
CA GLY A 79 1.82 -9.74 -4.07
C GLY A 79 0.54 -10.23 -4.73
N GLY A 80 -0.28 -9.29 -5.27
CA GLY A 80 -1.51 -9.63 -6.00
C GLY A 80 -2.57 -10.36 -5.18
N GLY A 81 -2.61 -10.14 -3.86
CA GLY A 81 -3.58 -10.77 -2.97
C GLY A 81 -3.22 -12.18 -2.47
N ARG A 82 -2.07 -12.72 -2.87
CA ARG A 82 -1.55 -13.99 -2.36
C ARG A 82 -0.84 -13.79 -1.01
N GLY A 83 -0.99 -14.75 -0.10
CA GLY A 83 -0.39 -14.66 1.24
C GLY A 83 -1.06 -13.61 2.13
N MET A 84 -2.34 -13.29 1.90
CA MET A 84 -3.12 -12.39 2.73
C MET A 84 -4.31 -13.11 3.37
N ARG A 85 -4.52 -12.86 4.68
CA ARG A 85 -5.66 -13.41 5.42
C ARG A 85 -6.27 -12.38 6.35
N ARG A 86 -7.56 -12.14 6.18
CA ARG A 86 -8.37 -11.36 7.12
C ARG A 86 -8.66 -12.21 8.35
N CYS A 87 -8.60 -11.59 9.51
CA CYS A 87 -8.91 -12.19 10.80
C CYS A 87 -9.85 -11.28 11.58
N ASP A 88 -10.92 -11.86 12.09
CA ASP A 88 -11.95 -11.16 12.84
C ASP A 88 -11.87 -11.47 14.36
N SER A 89 -10.99 -12.40 14.78
CA SER A 89 -10.79 -12.79 16.18
C SER A 89 -9.34 -13.20 16.48
N PRO A 90 -8.95 -13.23 17.77
CA PRO A 90 -7.63 -13.73 18.19
C PRO A 90 -7.34 -15.17 17.75
N GLU A 91 -8.33 -16.03 17.79
CA GLU A 91 -8.22 -17.44 17.41
C GLU A 91 -7.93 -17.56 15.91
N GLU A 92 -8.59 -16.73 15.10
CA GLU A 92 -8.33 -16.67 13.66
C GLU A 92 -6.92 -16.15 13.36
N VAL A 93 -6.41 -15.19 14.14
CA VAL A 93 -5.04 -14.69 13.99
C VAL A 93 -4.02 -15.78 14.22
N ARG A 94 -4.15 -16.57 15.29
CA ARG A 94 -3.23 -17.70 15.56
C ARG A 94 -3.20 -18.68 14.40
N THR A 95 -4.38 -19.12 13.97
CA THR A 95 -4.49 -20.09 12.87
C THR A 95 -3.96 -19.52 11.55
N ALA A 96 -4.29 -18.27 11.27
CA ALA A 96 -3.86 -17.61 10.04
C ALA A 96 -2.35 -17.35 10.01
N TYR A 97 -1.73 -17.02 11.14
CA TYR A 97 -0.28 -16.81 11.23
C TYR A 97 0.49 -18.05 10.77
N GLU A 98 0.19 -19.21 11.34
CA GLU A 98 0.85 -20.47 10.98
C GLU A 98 0.69 -20.82 9.50
N LEU A 99 -0.53 -20.63 8.98
CA LEU A 99 -0.82 -20.90 7.58
C LEU A 99 -0.07 -19.97 6.64
N VAL A 100 -0.12 -18.65 6.90
CA VAL A 100 0.55 -17.63 6.05
C VAL A 100 2.06 -17.80 6.11
N HIS A 101 2.63 -18.10 7.29
CA HIS A 101 4.05 -18.36 7.46
C HIS A 101 4.51 -19.54 6.59
N SER A 102 3.80 -20.69 6.72
CA SER A 102 4.12 -21.88 5.93
C SER A 102 3.95 -21.67 4.42
N GLU A 103 2.90 -20.95 4.01
CA GLU A 103 2.67 -20.61 2.59
C GLU A 103 3.77 -19.68 2.05
N ALA A 104 4.17 -18.66 2.82
CA ALA A 104 5.17 -17.69 2.45
C ALA A 104 6.56 -18.33 2.32
N GLU A 105 6.94 -19.16 3.28
CA GLU A 105 8.21 -19.91 3.27
C GLU A 105 8.33 -20.81 2.03
N LYS A 106 7.26 -21.57 1.73
CA LYS A 106 7.23 -22.46 0.56
C LYS A 106 7.23 -21.73 -0.78
N ALA A 107 6.53 -20.60 -0.86
CA ALA A 107 6.34 -19.89 -2.11
C ALA A 107 7.49 -18.91 -2.43
N PHE A 108 8.10 -18.32 -1.39
CA PHE A 108 9.03 -17.19 -1.54
C PHE A 108 10.35 -17.39 -0.81
N GLY A 109 10.50 -18.46 0.00
CA GLY A 109 11.70 -18.70 0.81
C GLY A 109 11.87 -17.70 1.98
N CYS A 110 10.82 -16.94 2.32
CA CYS A 110 10.80 -15.98 3.40
C CYS A 110 9.45 -16.07 4.12
N GLY A 111 9.48 -16.37 5.39
CA GLY A 111 8.29 -16.51 6.23
C GLY A 111 7.82 -15.23 6.92
N ASP A 112 8.44 -14.07 6.64
CA ASP A 112 8.10 -12.81 7.28
C ASP A 112 6.65 -12.40 7.01
N ILE A 113 5.95 -12.07 8.09
CA ILE A 113 4.54 -11.68 8.07
C ILE A 113 4.40 -10.29 8.69
N PHE A 114 3.59 -9.46 8.05
CA PHE A 114 3.15 -8.17 8.58
C PHE A 114 1.65 -8.19 8.86
N MET A 115 1.22 -7.28 9.71
CA MET A 115 -0.20 -7.07 10.01
C MET A 115 -0.59 -5.62 9.78
N GLU A 116 -1.81 -5.43 9.28
CA GLU A 116 -2.44 -4.11 9.17
C GLU A 116 -3.89 -4.19 9.63
N LYS A 117 -4.43 -3.04 10.07
CA LYS A 117 -5.87 -2.88 10.26
C LYS A 117 -6.59 -3.17 8.95
N TYR A 118 -7.60 -4.03 8.97
CA TYR A 118 -8.44 -4.25 7.80
C TYR A 118 -9.52 -3.18 7.70
N LEU A 119 -9.57 -2.48 6.60
CA LEU A 119 -10.62 -1.52 6.31
C LEU A 119 -11.80 -2.23 5.65
N VAL A 120 -12.96 -2.15 6.30
CA VAL A 120 -14.20 -2.75 5.77
C VAL A 120 -14.82 -1.82 4.74
N GLU A 121 -15.07 -2.33 3.54
CA GLU A 121 -15.67 -1.59 2.43
C GLU A 121 -15.03 -0.22 2.16
N PRO A 122 -13.69 -0.14 2.01
CA PRO A 122 -13.02 1.13 1.81
C PRO A 122 -13.34 1.68 0.42
N LYS A 123 -13.33 3.01 0.31
CA LYS A 123 -13.24 3.66 -1.00
C LYS A 123 -11.78 3.84 -1.37
N HIS A 124 -11.49 3.59 -2.64
CA HIS A 124 -10.17 3.88 -3.21
C HIS A 124 -10.24 5.21 -3.96
N ILE A 125 -9.80 6.26 -3.30
CA ILE A 125 -9.73 7.60 -3.88
C ILE A 125 -8.27 7.94 -4.12
N GLU A 126 -7.97 8.48 -5.27
CA GLU A 126 -6.62 8.91 -5.63
C GLU A 126 -6.64 10.32 -6.19
N VAL A 127 -5.52 11.03 -6.05
CA VAL A 127 -5.30 12.36 -6.64
C VAL A 127 -4.17 12.26 -7.65
N GLN A 128 -4.44 12.69 -8.89
CA GLN A 128 -3.42 12.73 -9.92
C GLN A 128 -2.49 13.93 -9.69
N ILE A 129 -1.21 13.65 -9.56
CA ILE A 129 -0.15 14.65 -9.41
C ILE A 129 0.63 14.76 -10.71
N LEU A 130 0.98 16.00 -11.06
CA LEU A 130 1.89 16.33 -12.15
C LEU A 130 2.91 17.35 -11.63
N ALA A 131 4.19 17.09 -11.85
CA ALA A 131 5.27 18.01 -11.47
C ALA A 131 6.19 18.28 -12.66
N ASP A 132 6.78 19.47 -12.68
CA ASP A 132 7.79 19.85 -13.68
C ASP A 132 9.21 19.82 -13.06
N GLN A 133 10.22 20.10 -13.90
CA GLN A 133 11.62 20.18 -13.48
C GLN A 133 11.98 21.49 -12.77
N HIS A 134 11.03 22.43 -12.67
CA HIS A 134 11.23 23.75 -12.05
C HIS A 134 10.71 23.80 -10.59
N GLY A 135 10.20 22.67 -10.08
CA GLY A 135 9.68 22.55 -8.73
C GLY A 135 8.20 22.89 -8.60
N ASN A 136 7.48 23.08 -9.69
CA ASN A 136 6.04 23.25 -9.65
C ASN A 136 5.37 21.88 -9.52
N VAL A 137 4.37 21.80 -8.63
CA VAL A 137 3.57 20.59 -8.39
C VAL A 137 2.10 20.97 -8.51
N TYR A 138 1.36 20.23 -9.33
CA TYR A 138 -0.07 20.43 -9.56
C TYR A 138 -0.84 19.14 -9.27
N HIS A 139 -2.03 19.28 -8.71
CA HIS A 139 -3.00 18.20 -8.70
C HIS A 139 -4.03 18.39 -9.83
N LEU A 140 -4.42 17.32 -10.49
CA LEU A 140 -5.40 17.32 -11.58
C LEU A 140 -6.79 16.84 -11.14
N GLY A 141 -7.04 16.86 -9.84
CA GLY A 141 -8.28 16.39 -9.25
C GLY A 141 -8.21 14.92 -8.81
N GLU A 142 -9.28 14.48 -8.19
CA GLU A 142 -9.44 13.15 -7.64
C GLU A 142 -10.21 12.22 -8.56
N ARG A 143 -9.91 10.92 -8.43
CA ARG A 143 -10.64 9.82 -9.06
C ARG A 143 -11.15 8.86 -7.99
N ASP A 144 -12.37 8.36 -8.15
CA ASP A 144 -12.88 7.21 -7.41
C ASP A 144 -12.60 5.93 -8.19
N CYS A 145 -11.70 5.11 -7.68
CA CYS A 145 -11.25 3.85 -8.26
C CYS A 145 -11.76 2.65 -7.46
N SER A 146 -12.86 2.79 -6.72
CA SER A 146 -13.38 1.76 -5.82
C SER A 146 -13.95 0.56 -6.57
N LEU A 147 -14.36 0.72 -7.83
CA LEU A 147 -14.89 -0.38 -8.64
C LEU A 147 -13.75 -1.25 -9.18
N GLN A 148 -13.46 -2.30 -8.43
CA GLN A 148 -12.34 -3.20 -8.69
C GLN A 148 -12.78 -4.65 -8.81
N ARG A 149 -12.03 -5.44 -9.55
CA ARG A 149 -12.16 -6.90 -9.60
C ARG A 149 -10.83 -7.54 -9.23
N ARG A 150 -10.79 -8.29 -8.13
CA ARG A 150 -9.56 -8.92 -7.62
C ARG A 150 -8.42 -7.92 -7.47
N TYR A 151 -8.72 -6.77 -6.85
CA TYR A 151 -7.78 -5.65 -6.64
C TYR A 151 -7.28 -4.97 -7.92
N GLN A 152 -7.91 -5.23 -9.06
CA GLN A 152 -7.66 -4.53 -10.32
C GLN A 152 -8.75 -3.48 -10.54
N LYS A 153 -8.37 -2.24 -10.76
CA LYS A 153 -9.28 -1.15 -11.14
C LYS A 153 -9.97 -1.49 -12.46
N VAL A 154 -11.30 -1.38 -12.51
CA VAL A 154 -12.11 -1.69 -13.69
C VAL A 154 -12.77 -0.44 -14.26
N VAL A 155 -13.32 0.40 -13.38
CA VAL A 155 -13.93 1.67 -13.73
C VAL A 155 -13.43 2.74 -12.78
N GLU A 156 -13.09 3.90 -13.30
CA GLU A 156 -12.66 5.07 -12.56
C GLU A 156 -13.59 6.24 -12.88
N PHE A 157 -14.01 6.96 -11.85
CA PHE A 157 -14.86 8.13 -11.97
C PHE A 157 -14.11 9.39 -11.59
N ALA A 158 -14.18 10.41 -12.40
CA ALA A 158 -13.69 11.75 -12.11
C ALA A 158 -14.82 12.78 -12.37
N PRO A 159 -15.12 13.66 -11.42
CA PRO A 159 -14.61 13.69 -10.04
C PRO A 159 -15.18 12.58 -9.14
N ALA A 160 -14.63 12.42 -7.93
CA ALA A 160 -15.08 11.44 -6.95
C ALA A 160 -16.35 11.91 -6.20
N TRP A 161 -17.50 11.84 -6.85
CA TRP A 161 -18.79 12.36 -6.32
C TRP A 161 -19.23 11.73 -4.99
N SER A 162 -18.70 10.57 -4.68
CA SER A 162 -19.07 9.79 -3.49
C SER A 162 -18.31 10.20 -2.23
N VAL A 163 -17.43 11.21 -2.33
CA VAL A 163 -16.56 11.67 -1.24
C VAL A 163 -17.02 13.07 -0.79
N PRO A 164 -17.12 13.31 0.54
CA PRO A 164 -17.42 14.64 1.05
C PRO A 164 -16.40 15.68 0.58
N GLN A 165 -16.87 16.89 0.28
CA GLN A 165 -16.03 17.98 -0.24
C GLN A 165 -14.85 18.30 0.70
N GLU A 166 -15.07 18.28 2.02
CA GLU A 166 -14.02 18.49 3.03
C GLU A 166 -12.88 17.46 2.93
N THR A 167 -13.23 16.19 2.62
CA THR A 167 -12.23 15.13 2.41
C THR A 167 -11.46 15.37 1.12
N VAL A 168 -12.14 15.78 0.06
CA VAL A 168 -11.50 16.14 -1.22
C VAL A 168 -10.50 17.27 -1.03
N GLU A 169 -10.86 18.31 -0.27
CA GLU A 169 -9.99 19.45 0.04
C GLU A 169 -8.78 19.03 0.88
N ALA A 170 -8.96 18.09 1.82
CA ALA A 170 -7.85 17.57 2.62
C ALA A 170 -6.88 16.66 1.83
N LEU A 171 -7.32 16.10 0.70
CA LEU A 171 -6.50 15.26 -0.17
C LEU A 171 -5.66 16.06 -1.18
N ARG A 172 -6.00 17.32 -1.41
CA ARG A 172 -5.35 18.23 -2.37
C ARG A 172 -4.29 19.09 -1.72
#